data_3261b394330df27b970345b96332a9cd
#
_entry.id   3261b394330df27b970345b96332a9cd
#
_cell.length_a   1.000
_cell.length_b   1.000
_cell.length_c   1.000
_cell.angle_alpha   90.00
_cell.angle_beta   90.00
_cell.angle_gamma   90.00
#
_symmetry.space_group_name_H-M   'P 1'
#
loop_
_entity.id
_entity.type
_entity.pdbx_description
1 polymer ?
#
loop_
_entity_poly.entity_id
_entity_poly.type
_entity_poly.pdbx_seq_one_letter_code
_entity_poly.pdbx_strand_id
1 'polypeptide(L)'
;MARIEFKGIAKRFGDVSVIEQLDLEIHDHEFMVFVGPSGCGKSTALRMIAGLEEPTEGQLAIGDRIVNDVHPKDRDVAMVFQSYALYPHMTVRENIAFGLRIRKMPEAEIDKLVDEAAGILGLKPLLDRKPKALSGGQRQRVALGRAIVRKPAVFLFDEPLSNLDAELRVQMRAEISKLQHRLKTTTVYVTHDQVEAMTLGHRIAVLAPMGKERKSNLKQVGTPLELYDRPQNVFVAKFIGTPNMNMVKATVNADATQLAAAGFSVPVPQRWRDGVKAHAGREVLLGVRPEHVGEAAAHDWTATAPLGGSIEIVETIGHEVIVHFRCGDDIVIAKLGAHRIPQFNEQVSLVLNCDAIHLFDPQTEQRLPG
;
A
#
# COMPACT_ATOMS: atom_id res chain seq x y z
N MET A 1 18.68 13.23 -10.51
CA MET A 1 17.49 12.46 -10.14
C MET A 1 16.39 13.45 -9.85
N ALA A 2 15.16 13.07 -9.73
CA ALA A 2 14.13 14.09 -9.82
C ALA A 2 12.98 13.83 -8.84
N ARG A 3 12.57 14.85 -8.08
CA ARG A 3 11.30 14.86 -7.36
C ARG A 3 10.13 14.82 -8.35
N ILE A 4 8.98 14.35 -7.89
CA ILE A 4 7.75 14.39 -8.69
C ILE A 4 6.71 15.18 -7.90
N GLU A 5 6.00 16.09 -8.55
CA GLU A 5 5.00 16.92 -7.90
C GLU A 5 3.70 16.90 -8.69
N PHE A 6 2.62 16.50 -8.01
CA PHE A 6 1.24 16.62 -8.49
C PHE A 6 0.62 17.85 -7.81
N LYS A 7 0.12 18.80 -8.58
CA LYS A 7 -0.57 20.02 -8.11
C LYS A 7 -1.97 20.08 -8.68
N GLY A 8 -2.97 19.83 -7.83
CA GLY A 8 -4.38 19.90 -8.21
C GLY A 8 -4.73 19.00 -9.39
N ILE A 9 -4.06 17.85 -9.54
CA ILE A 9 -4.28 16.96 -10.67
C ILE A 9 -5.68 16.37 -10.65
N ALA A 10 -6.36 16.51 -11.80
CA ALA A 10 -7.59 15.78 -12.10
C ALA A 10 -7.46 14.99 -13.40
N LYS A 11 -8.12 13.83 -13.47
CA LYS A 11 -8.24 13.01 -14.68
C LYS A 11 -9.65 12.50 -14.84
N ARG A 12 -10.25 12.85 -15.98
CA ARG A 12 -11.59 12.41 -16.37
C ARG A 12 -11.54 11.69 -17.72
N PHE A 13 -12.35 10.66 -17.87
CA PHE A 13 -12.59 9.95 -19.13
C PHE A 13 -14.07 10.15 -19.49
N GLY A 14 -14.35 11.09 -20.40
CA GLY A 14 -15.71 11.57 -20.62
C GLY A 14 -16.30 12.10 -19.30
N ASP A 15 -17.45 11.57 -18.89
CA ASP A 15 -18.15 11.98 -17.66
C ASP A 15 -17.63 11.28 -16.39
N VAL A 16 -16.70 10.31 -16.54
CA VAL A 16 -16.19 9.53 -15.40
C VAL A 16 -14.94 10.20 -14.85
N SER A 17 -15.04 10.71 -13.63
CA SER A 17 -13.88 11.20 -12.88
C SER A 17 -13.15 10.03 -12.20
N VAL A 18 -11.86 9.89 -12.52
CA VAL A 18 -10.99 8.83 -11.97
C VAL A 18 -10.06 9.42 -10.91
N ILE A 19 -9.56 10.63 -11.10
CA ILE A 19 -8.73 11.36 -10.14
C ILE A 19 -9.26 12.78 -10.02
N GLU A 20 -9.39 13.27 -8.79
CA GLU A 20 -9.76 14.65 -8.47
C GLU A 20 -8.83 15.17 -7.38
N GLN A 21 -8.38 16.42 -7.54
CA GLN A 21 -7.57 17.16 -6.57
C GLN A 21 -6.46 16.33 -5.94
N LEU A 22 -5.66 15.66 -6.77
CA LEU A 22 -4.48 14.95 -6.29
C LEU A 22 -3.34 15.95 -6.11
N ASP A 23 -3.01 16.22 -4.85
CA ASP A 23 -1.85 16.97 -4.44
C ASP A 23 -0.88 16.01 -3.73
N LEU A 24 0.29 15.79 -4.31
CA LEU A 24 1.28 14.85 -3.78
C LEU A 24 2.68 15.25 -4.22
N GLU A 25 3.60 15.28 -3.26
CA GLU A 25 5.03 15.40 -3.53
C GLU A 25 5.76 14.09 -3.22
N ILE A 26 6.55 13.61 -4.18
CA ILE A 26 7.46 12.48 -4.07
C ILE A 26 8.87 13.04 -4.08
N HIS A 27 9.62 12.80 -3.02
CA HIS A 27 10.95 13.38 -2.85
C HIS A 27 11.99 12.68 -3.74
N ASP A 28 13.09 13.36 -3.99
CA ASP A 28 14.22 12.75 -4.71
C ASP A 28 14.74 11.53 -3.95
N HIS A 29 15.09 10.47 -4.68
CA HIS A 29 15.52 9.16 -4.15
C HIS A 29 14.46 8.40 -3.33
N GLU A 30 13.23 8.88 -3.26
CA GLU A 30 12.15 8.24 -2.52
C GLU A 30 11.61 7.01 -3.26
N PHE A 31 11.25 5.97 -2.50
CA PHE A 31 10.41 4.86 -2.95
C PHE A 31 8.97 5.12 -2.48
N MET A 32 8.17 5.70 -3.34
CA MET A 32 6.75 5.97 -3.08
C MET A 32 5.90 4.81 -3.58
N VAL A 33 5.03 4.27 -2.73
CA VAL A 33 4.07 3.24 -3.12
C VAL A 33 2.67 3.82 -3.21
N PHE A 34 1.98 3.59 -4.32
CA PHE A 34 0.56 3.86 -4.46
C PHE A 34 -0.22 2.58 -4.18
N VAL A 35 -1.07 2.60 -3.16
CA VAL A 35 -1.88 1.46 -2.77
C VAL A 35 -3.35 1.85 -2.66
N GLY A 36 -4.25 0.90 -2.87
CA GLY A 36 -5.69 1.11 -2.80
C GLY A 36 -6.47 0.07 -3.61
N PRO A 37 -7.79 0.01 -3.48
CA PRO A 37 -8.64 -0.92 -4.22
C PRO A 37 -8.61 -0.66 -5.73
N SER A 38 -9.13 -1.61 -6.50
CA SER A 38 -9.25 -1.47 -7.96
C SER A 38 -10.08 -0.23 -8.33
N GLY A 39 -9.68 0.47 -9.38
CA GLY A 39 -10.40 1.64 -9.89
C GLY A 39 -10.14 2.96 -9.12
N CYS A 40 -9.27 2.99 -8.10
CA CYS A 40 -8.98 4.23 -7.36
C CYS A 40 -7.99 5.19 -8.06
N GLY A 41 -7.53 4.88 -9.27
CA GLY A 41 -6.68 5.79 -10.06
C GLY A 41 -5.17 5.56 -9.96
N LYS A 42 -4.65 4.53 -9.27
CA LYS A 42 -3.20 4.24 -9.10
C LYS A 42 -2.45 4.18 -10.43
N SER A 43 -2.85 3.24 -11.31
CA SER A 43 -2.21 3.07 -12.63
C SER A 43 -2.42 4.29 -13.52
N THR A 44 -3.54 5.02 -13.37
CA THR A 44 -3.77 6.27 -14.09
C THR A 44 -2.77 7.34 -13.65
N ALA A 45 -2.56 7.52 -12.34
CA ALA A 45 -1.55 8.45 -11.81
C ALA A 45 -0.14 8.07 -12.29
N LEU A 46 0.19 6.78 -12.25
CA LEU A 46 1.48 6.28 -12.76
C LEU A 46 1.66 6.56 -14.25
N ARG A 47 0.62 6.31 -15.07
CA ARG A 47 0.64 6.57 -16.52
C ARG A 47 0.73 8.05 -16.85
N MET A 48 0.19 8.93 -16.01
CA MET A 48 0.38 10.39 -16.17
C MET A 48 1.85 10.77 -15.95
N ILE A 49 2.56 10.20 -14.97
CA ILE A 49 4.02 10.43 -14.82
C ILE A 49 4.76 9.94 -16.07
N ALA A 50 4.39 8.77 -16.59
CA ALA A 50 5.01 8.21 -17.80
C ALA A 50 4.70 9.02 -19.08
N GLY A 51 3.68 9.88 -19.08
CA GLY A 51 3.17 10.58 -20.25
C GLY A 51 2.32 9.72 -21.17
N LEU A 52 1.84 8.57 -20.69
CA LEU A 52 0.92 7.70 -21.40
C LEU A 52 -0.54 8.12 -21.24
N GLU A 53 -0.80 8.99 -20.27
CA GLU A 53 -2.08 9.65 -20.02
C GLU A 53 -1.80 11.13 -19.74
N GLU A 54 -2.67 12.01 -20.23
CA GLU A 54 -2.60 13.44 -19.96
C GLU A 54 -3.53 13.80 -18.79
N PRO A 55 -3.13 14.64 -17.83
CA PRO A 55 -4.04 15.19 -16.85
C PRO A 55 -5.12 16.04 -17.53
N THR A 56 -6.34 16.02 -17.02
CA THR A 56 -7.43 16.88 -17.49
C THR A 56 -7.26 18.30 -16.92
N GLU A 57 -6.81 18.39 -15.68
CA GLU A 57 -6.55 19.65 -14.96
C GLU A 57 -5.31 19.49 -14.07
N GLY A 58 -4.76 20.61 -13.63
CA GLY A 58 -3.61 20.65 -12.72
C GLY A 58 -2.27 20.58 -13.43
N GLN A 59 -1.20 20.49 -12.65
CA GLN A 59 0.18 20.46 -13.12
C GLN A 59 0.95 19.28 -12.56
N LEU A 60 1.66 18.58 -13.44
CA LEU A 60 2.59 17.51 -13.09
C LEU A 60 4.02 17.95 -13.41
N ALA A 61 4.91 17.90 -12.43
CA ALA A 61 6.31 18.24 -12.62
C ALA A 61 7.24 17.03 -12.28
N ILE A 62 8.35 16.92 -13.01
CA ILE A 62 9.46 15.99 -12.75
C ILE A 62 10.73 16.84 -12.66
N GLY A 63 11.38 16.86 -11.48
CA GLY A 63 12.40 17.84 -11.17
C GLY A 63 11.80 19.26 -11.19
N ASP A 64 12.45 20.15 -11.88
CA ASP A 64 11.98 21.55 -12.02
C ASP A 64 11.17 21.79 -13.30
N ARG A 65 10.83 20.72 -14.04
CA ARG A 65 10.15 20.79 -15.32
C ARG A 65 8.70 20.34 -15.23
N ILE A 66 7.75 21.19 -15.64
CA ILE A 66 6.36 20.77 -15.88
C ILE A 66 6.34 19.85 -17.12
N VAL A 67 5.68 18.68 -16.98
CA VAL A 67 5.72 17.63 -18.01
C VAL A 67 4.37 17.34 -18.65
N ASN A 68 3.33 18.14 -18.40
CA ASN A 68 1.99 17.91 -18.96
C ASN A 68 2.04 17.62 -20.45
N ASP A 69 2.69 18.50 -21.22
CA ASP A 69 2.78 18.45 -22.70
C ASP A 69 4.08 17.79 -23.20
N VAL A 70 4.87 17.16 -22.30
CA VAL A 70 6.12 16.51 -22.68
C VAL A 70 5.86 15.09 -23.13
N HIS A 71 6.33 14.76 -24.36
CA HIS A 71 6.18 13.41 -24.90
C HIS A 71 6.89 12.35 -24.00
N PRO A 72 6.34 11.14 -23.83
CA PRO A 72 6.92 10.08 -22.96
C PRO A 72 8.42 9.81 -23.15
N LYS A 73 8.91 9.82 -24.40
CA LYS A 73 10.33 9.59 -24.73
C LYS A 73 11.28 10.64 -24.14
N ASP A 74 10.78 11.85 -23.85
CA ASP A 74 11.56 13.01 -23.42
C ASP A 74 11.43 13.30 -21.92
N ARG A 75 10.71 12.42 -21.15
CA ARG A 75 10.50 12.57 -19.70
C ARG A 75 11.59 11.95 -18.82
N ASP A 76 12.55 11.23 -19.41
CA ASP A 76 13.61 10.48 -18.70
C ASP A 76 13.08 9.53 -17.62
N VAL A 77 12.00 8.85 -17.91
CA VAL A 77 11.39 7.82 -17.06
C VAL A 77 11.56 6.42 -17.67
N ALA A 78 11.60 5.40 -16.83
CA ALA A 78 11.51 4.01 -17.26
C ALA A 78 10.35 3.31 -16.56
N MET A 79 9.52 2.59 -17.32
CA MET A 79 8.34 1.90 -16.79
C MET A 79 8.44 0.40 -16.98
N VAL A 80 8.12 -0.33 -15.90
CA VAL A 80 7.93 -1.78 -15.89
C VAL A 80 6.43 -2.05 -15.79
N PHE A 81 5.90 -2.69 -16.82
CA PHE A 81 4.47 -3.00 -16.94
C PHE A 81 4.13 -4.32 -16.25
N GLN A 82 2.89 -4.49 -15.84
CA GLN A 82 2.33 -5.70 -15.26
C GLN A 82 2.55 -6.94 -16.15
N SER A 83 2.45 -6.79 -17.48
CA SER A 83 2.68 -7.86 -18.47
C SER A 83 4.15 -8.05 -18.83
N TYR A 84 5.09 -7.33 -18.19
CA TYR A 84 6.51 -7.22 -18.51
C TYR A 84 6.80 -6.61 -19.89
N ALA A 85 5.89 -6.68 -20.84
CA ALA A 85 5.96 -6.15 -22.22
C ALA A 85 7.29 -6.46 -22.93
N LEU A 86 7.79 -7.71 -22.82
CA LEU A 86 9.00 -8.17 -23.50
C LEU A 86 8.72 -8.40 -24.98
N TYR A 87 9.72 -8.13 -25.82
CA TYR A 87 9.67 -8.43 -27.24
C TYR A 87 9.91 -9.92 -27.46
N PRO A 88 8.91 -10.73 -27.89
CA PRO A 88 8.99 -12.19 -27.87
C PRO A 88 9.95 -12.78 -28.89
N HIS A 89 10.23 -12.03 -29.97
CA HIS A 89 11.16 -12.42 -31.04
C HIS A 89 12.62 -12.13 -30.70
N MET A 90 12.90 -11.26 -29.73
CA MET A 90 14.23 -10.85 -29.28
C MET A 90 14.75 -11.74 -28.16
N THR A 91 16.07 -11.93 -28.09
CA THR A 91 16.76 -12.56 -26.96
C THR A 91 16.70 -11.67 -25.72
N VAL A 92 17.14 -12.16 -24.54
CA VAL A 92 17.29 -11.37 -23.31
C VAL A 92 18.23 -10.19 -23.54
N ARG A 93 19.41 -10.43 -24.16
CA ARG A 93 20.39 -9.38 -24.53
C ARG A 93 19.74 -8.30 -25.37
N GLU A 94 19.06 -8.70 -26.45
CA GLU A 94 18.39 -7.75 -27.35
C GLU A 94 17.26 -6.98 -26.68
N ASN A 95 16.46 -7.61 -25.82
CA ASN A 95 15.43 -6.93 -25.04
C ASN A 95 16.01 -5.84 -24.14
N ILE A 96 17.11 -6.15 -23.44
CA ILE A 96 17.79 -5.19 -22.55
C ILE A 96 18.41 -4.05 -23.39
N ALA A 97 19.08 -4.38 -24.50
CA ALA A 97 19.78 -3.43 -25.36
C ALA A 97 18.84 -2.50 -26.14
N PHE A 98 17.59 -2.91 -26.39
CA PHE A 98 16.68 -2.28 -27.34
C PHE A 98 16.55 -0.76 -27.16
N GLY A 99 16.32 -0.30 -25.91
CA GLY A 99 16.17 1.13 -25.63
C GLY A 99 17.44 1.95 -25.86
N LEU A 100 18.62 1.34 -25.72
CA LEU A 100 19.91 1.98 -25.95
C LEU A 100 20.19 2.10 -27.48
N ARG A 101 19.82 1.07 -28.25
CA ARG A 101 19.92 1.09 -29.72
C ARG A 101 19.03 2.17 -30.35
N ILE A 102 17.79 2.37 -29.82
CA ILE A 102 16.93 3.48 -30.26
C ILE A 102 17.59 4.83 -30.02
N ARG A 103 18.35 4.98 -28.93
CA ARG A 103 19.13 6.20 -28.61
C ARG A 103 20.41 6.30 -29.46
N LYS A 104 20.66 5.37 -30.38
CA LYS A 104 21.85 5.30 -31.26
C LYS A 104 23.19 5.28 -30.49
N MET A 105 23.20 4.64 -29.33
CA MET A 105 24.41 4.44 -28.52
C MET A 105 25.35 3.47 -29.26
N PRO A 106 26.70 3.62 -29.15
CA PRO A 106 27.67 2.66 -29.71
C PRO A 106 27.50 1.26 -29.14
N GLU A 107 27.58 0.22 -29.98
CA GLU A 107 27.37 -1.20 -29.55
C GLU A 107 28.32 -1.61 -28.44
N ALA A 108 29.59 -1.19 -28.46
CA ALA A 108 30.55 -1.50 -27.38
C ALA A 108 30.13 -0.96 -26.01
N GLU A 109 29.46 0.20 -25.98
CA GLU A 109 28.91 0.78 -24.75
C GLU A 109 27.63 0.05 -24.34
N ILE A 110 26.77 -0.31 -25.30
CA ILE A 110 25.57 -1.12 -25.08
C ILE A 110 25.94 -2.46 -24.45
N ASP A 111 26.92 -3.18 -24.99
CA ASP A 111 27.35 -4.47 -24.46
C ASP A 111 27.83 -4.36 -23.03
N LYS A 112 28.61 -3.33 -22.70
CA LYS A 112 29.07 -3.08 -21.33
C LYS A 112 27.89 -2.85 -20.36
N LEU A 113 26.92 -2.02 -20.73
CA LEU A 113 25.74 -1.72 -19.90
C LEU A 113 24.83 -2.94 -19.75
N VAL A 114 24.64 -3.71 -20.81
CA VAL A 114 23.86 -4.96 -20.78
C VAL A 114 24.51 -5.99 -19.88
N ASP A 115 25.83 -6.19 -19.96
CA ASP A 115 26.57 -7.14 -19.12
C ASP A 115 26.59 -6.70 -17.64
N GLU A 116 26.66 -5.39 -17.36
CA GLU A 116 26.50 -4.84 -16.02
C GLU A 116 25.10 -5.13 -15.45
N ALA A 117 24.05 -4.80 -16.19
CA ALA A 117 22.67 -5.05 -15.78
C ALA A 117 22.37 -6.56 -15.62
N ALA A 118 22.88 -7.39 -16.54
CA ALA A 118 22.75 -8.83 -16.47
C ALA A 118 23.49 -9.41 -15.25
N GLY A 119 24.62 -8.82 -14.88
CA GLY A 119 25.34 -9.17 -13.64
C GLY A 119 24.56 -8.86 -12.38
N ILE A 120 23.95 -7.67 -12.31
CA ILE A 120 23.14 -7.22 -11.18
C ILE A 120 21.94 -8.16 -10.97
N LEU A 121 21.30 -8.58 -12.07
CA LEU A 121 20.02 -9.32 -12.06
C LEU A 121 20.20 -10.84 -12.19
N GLY A 122 21.43 -11.36 -12.22
CA GLY A 122 21.69 -12.79 -12.38
C GLY A 122 21.24 -13.36 -13.74
N LEU A 123 21.25 -12.53 -14.80
CA LEU A 123 20.76 -12.89 -16.14
C LEU A 123 21.87 -13.36 -17.09
N LYS A 124 23.15 -13.30 -16.72
CA LYS A 124 24.28 -13.67 -17.61
C LYS A 124 24.11 -15.00 -18.32
N PRO A 125 23.70 -16.11 -17.64
CA PRO A 125 23.50 -17.42 -18.28
C PRO A 125 22.30 -17.49 -19.23
N LEU A 126 21.46 -16.45 -19.26
CA LEU A 126 20.18 -16.41 -19.97
C LEU A 126 20.18 -15.45 -21.16
N LEU A 127 21.29 -14.73 -21.39
CA LEU A 127 21.35 -13.61 -22.36
C LEU A 127 20.93 -14.01 -23.78
N ASP A 128 21.22 -15.25 -24.20
CA ASP A 128 20.92 -15.76 -25.56
C ASP A 128 19.54 -16.41 -25.64
N ARG A 129 18.81 -16.55 -24.53
CA ARG A 129 17.46 -17.11 -24.51
C ARG A 129 16.41 -16.10 -24.93
N LYS A 130 15.30 -16.62 -25.50
CA LYS A 130 14.11 -15.81 -25.80
C LYS A 130 13.11 -15.87 -24.63
N PRO A 131 12.21 -14.87 -24.47
CA PRO A 131 11.22 -14.82 -23.39
C PRO A 131 10.40 -16.09 -23.20
N LYS A 132 10.11 -16.82 -24.28
CA LYS A 132 9.39 -18.11 -24.26
C LYS A 132 10.08 -19.17 -23.39
N ALA A 133 11.42 -19.14 -23.31
CA ALA A 133 12.23 -20.11 -22.57
C ALA A 133 12.57 -19.66 -21.13
N LEU A 134 11.86 -18.66 -20.60
CA LEU A 134 12.11 -18.08 -19.29
C LEU A 134 10.94 -18.33 -18.32
N SER A 135 11.24 -18.49 -17.01
CA SER A 135 10.25 -18.46 -15.95
C SER A 135 9.64 -17.06 -15.77
N GLY A 136 8.55 -16.94 -15.01
CA GLY A 136 7.91 -15.66 -14.68
C GLY A 136 8.89 -14.66 -14.09
N GLY A 137 9.63 -15.04 -13.05
CA GLY A 137 10.62 -14.17 -12.41
C GLY A 137 11.82 -13.84 -13.31
N GLN A 138 12.24 -14.76 -14.19
CA GLN A 138 13.28 -14.46 -15.17
C GLN A 138 12.79 -13.41 -16.17
N ARG A 139 11.55 -13.51 -16.67
CA ARG A 139 10.96 -12.48 -17.53
C ARG A 139 10.88 -11.12 -16.85
N GLN A 140 10.51 -11.10 -15.58
CA GLN A 140 10.48 -9.87 -14.80
C GLN A 140 11.87 -9.25 -14.64
N ARG A 141 12.90 -10.06 -14.30
CA ARG A 141 14.29 -9.56 -14.24
C ARG A 141 14.74 -8.97 -15.58
N VAL A 142 14.33 -9.55 -16.70
CA VAL A 142 14.62 -8.99 -18.03
C VAL A 142 13.94 -7.62 -18.21
N ALA A 143 12.69 -7.48 -17.79
CA ALA A 143 11.99 -6.19 -17.84
C ALA A 143 12.66 -5.13 -16.93
N LEU A 144 13.12 -5.52 -15.74
CA LEU A 144 13.95 -4.68 -14.88
C LEU A 144 15.26 -4.29 -15.56
N GLY A 145 15.96 -5.23 -16.17
CA GLY A 145 17.21 -4.99 -16.92
C GLY A 145 17.04 -3.95 -18.02
N ARG A 146 15.95 -4.07 -18.79
CA ARG A 146 15.58 -3.10 -19.83
C ARG A 146 15.34 -1.67 -19.28
N ALA A 147 14.83 -1.58 -18.05
CA ALA A 147 14.61 -0.30 -17.38
C ALA A 147 15.92 0.29 -16.81
N ILE A 148 16.74 -0.54 -16.17
CA ILE A 148 17.96 -0.13 -15.46
C ILE A 148 19.04 0.41 -16.41
N VAL A 149 19.26 -0.25 -17.55
CA VAL A 149 20.31 0.16 -18.51
C VAL A 149 20.18 1.59 -18.99
N ARG A 150 18.97 2.14 -18.92
CA ARG A 150 18.67 3.52 -19.35
C ARG A 150 19.09 4.57 -18.33
N LYS A 151 19.41 4.17 -17.08
CA LYS A 151 19.72 5.05 -15.93
C LYS A 151 18.72 6.22 -15.84
N PRO A 152 17.41 5.95 -15.74
CA PRO A 152 16.39 6.99 -15.79
C PRO A 152 16.41 7.85 -14.52
N ALA A 153 15.86 9.07 -14.61
CA ALA A 153 15.64 9.93 -13.45
C ALA A 153 14.56 9.36 -12.50
N VAL A 154 13.56 8.65 -13.06
CA VAL A 154 12.44 8.05 -12.31
C VAL A 154 12.14 6.63 -12.81
N PHE A 155 11.98 5.70 -11.85
CA PHE A 155 11.43 4.35 -12.10
C PHE A 155 9.94 4.29 -11.81
N LEU A 156 9.18 3.66 -12.70
CA LEU A 156 7.74 3.43 -12.58
C LEU A 156 7.43 1.95 -12.65
N PHE A 157 6.69 1.43 -11.68
CA PHE A 157 6.29 0.03 -11.60
C PHE A 157 4.76 -0.08 -11.53
N ASP A 158 4.13 -0.68 -12.55
CA ASP A 158 2.69 -0.93 -12.60
C ASP A 158 2.40 -2.39 -12.26
N GLU A 159 2.12 -2.69 -10.98
CA GLU A 159 1.84 -4.02 -10.44
C GLU A 159 2.81 -5.12 -10.89
N PRO A 160 4.14 -4.93 -10.77
CA PRO A 160 5.11 -5.80 -11.42
C PRO A 160 5.13 -7.24 -10.86
N LEU A 161 4.63 -7.48 -9.65
CA LEU A 161 4.66 -8.78 -8.98
C LEU A 161 3.33 -9.55 -9.03
N SER A 162 2.27 -8.96 -9.60
CA SER A 162 0.92 -9.53 -9.57
C SER A 162 0.79 -10.91 -10.27
N ASN A 163 1.62 -11.16 -11.28
CA ASN A 163 1.60 -12.39 -12.08
C ASN A 163 2.57 -13.48 -11.58
N LEU A 164 3.10 -13.35 -10.35
CA LEU A 164 4.04 -14.30 -9.76
C LEU A 164 3.37 -15.13 -8.67
N ASP A 165 3.85 -16.37 -8.49
CA ASP A 165 3.52 -17.17 -7.31
C ASP A 165 4.08 -16.57 -6.02
N ALA A 166 3.63 -17.07 -4.86
CA ALA A 166 3.94 -16.48 -3.56
C ALA A 166 5.45 -16.51 -3.24
N GLU A 167 6.13 -17.63 -3.53
CA GLU A 167 7.56 -17.78 -3.24
C GLU A 167 8.40 -16.81 -4.09
N LEU A 168 8.12 -16.79 -5.39
CA LEU A 168 8.82 -15.92 -6.33
C LEU A 168 8.54 -14.43 -6.03
N ARG A 169 7.33 -14.09 -5.56
CA ARG A 169 6.98 -12.73 -5.14
C ARG A 169 7.86 -12.27 -3.97
N VAL A 170 8.09 -13.13 -2.95
CA VAL A 170 8.99 -12.81 -1.83
C VAL A 170 10.42 -12.54 -2.32
N GLN A 171 10.95 -13.41 -3.19
CA GLN A 171 12.29 -13.25 -3.75
C GLN A 171 12.40 -11.95 -4.55
N MET A 172 11.42 -11.65 -5.40
CA MET A 172 11.44 -10.46 -6.26
C MET A 172 11.26 -9.15 -5.49
N ARG A 173 10.50 -9.15 -4.38
CA ARG A 173 10.45 -7.98 -3.47
C ARG A 173 11.85 -7.66 -2.91
N ALA A 174 12.55 -8.68 -2.43
CA ALA A 174 13.91 -8.50 -1.92
C ALA A 174 14.88 -7.97 -3.01
N GLU A 175 14.74 -8.46 -4.25
CA GLU A 175 15.53 -7.99 -5.39
C GLU A 175 15.25 -6.51 -5.72
N ILE A 176 13.97 -6.11 -5.76
CA ILE A 176 13.57 -4.71 -6.02
C ILE A 176 14.09 -3.80 -4.91
N SER A 177 13.99 -4.20 -3.64
CA SER A 177 14.51 -3.44 -2.50
C SER A 177 16.03 -3.25 -2.62
N LYS A 178 16.80 -4.33 -2.87
CA LYS A 178 18.25 -4.24 -3.08
C LYS A 178 18.63 -3.34 -4.25
N LEU A 179 17.84 -3.42 -5.33
CA LEU A 179 18.05 -2.60 -6.51
C LEU A 179 17.86 -1.10 -6.21
N GLN A 180 16.79 -0.75 -5.50
CA GLN A 180 16.50 0.62 -5.10
C GLN A 180 17.63 1.20 -4.23
N HIS A 181 18.07 0.45 -3.20
CA HIS A 181 19.20 0.86 -2.34
C HIS A 181 20.48 1.11 -3.13
N ARG A 182 20.74 0.31 -4.19
CA ARG A 182 21.92 0.44 -5.03
C ARG A 182 21.84 1.63 -5.99
N LEU A 183 20.68 1.81 -6.62
CA LEU A 183 20.48 2.83 -7.66
C LEU A 183 20.13 4.20 -7.10
N LYS A 184 19.51 4.25 -5.91
CA LYS A 184 19.02 5.47 -5.25
C LYS A 184 18.18 6.34 -6.21
N THR A 185 17.40 5.73 -7.10
CA THR A 185 16.59 6.44 -8.08
C THR A 185 15.18 6.63 -7.51
N THR A 186 14.58 7.79 -7.74
CA THR A 186 13.19 8.06 -7.39
C THR A 186 12.29 7.03 -8.02
N THR A 187 11.46 6.37 -7.23
CA THR A 187 10.66 5.22 -7.65
C THR A 187 9.20 5.40 -7.28
N VAL A 188 8.30 5.16 -8.22
CA VAL A 188 6.86 5.06 -7.96
C VAL A 188 6.40 3.65 -8.28
N TYR A 189 5.81 3.00 -7.30
CA TYR A 189 5.39 1.61 -7.35
C TYR A 189 3.89 1.50 -7.10
N VAL A 190 3.16 0.91 -8.01
CA VAL A 190 1.72 0.64 -7.86
C VAL A 190 1.52 -0.81 -7.46
N THR A 191 0.72 -1.04 -6.43
CA THR A 191 0.30 -2.38 -6.01
C THR A 191 -1.10 -2.35 -5.37
N HIS A 192 -1.76 -3.51 -5.34
CA HIS A 192 -2.91 -3.76 -4.50
C HIS A 192 -2.55 -4.64 -3.28
N ASP A 193 -1.31 -5.13 -3.20
CA ASP A 193 -0.79 -5.95 -2.11
C ASP A 193 -0.23 -5.05 -0.99
N GLN A 194 -0.85 -5.15 0.20
CA GLN A 194 -0.44 -4.35 1.37
C GLN A 194 0.94 -4.75 1.88
N VAL A 195 1.31 -6.05 1.77
CA VAL A 195 2.63 -6.52 2.21
C VAL A 195 3.74 -5.93 1.35
N GLU A 196 3.51 -5.82 0.03
CA GLU A 196 4.43 -5.12 -0.87
C GLU A 196 4.58 -3.65 -0.46
N ALA A 197 3.46 -2.96 -0.24
CA ALA A 197 3.47 -1.56 0.15
C ALA A 197 4.23 -1.32 1.46
N MET A 198 3.92 -2.12 2.49
CA MET A 198 4.50 -1.99 3.83
C MET A 198 6.00 -2.36 3.87
N THR A 199 6.47 -3.23 2.95
CA THR A 199 7.86 -3.70 2.95
C THR A 199 8.79 -2.93 2.02
N LEU A 200 8.28 -2.35 0.95
CA LEU A 200 9.08 -1.64 -0.06
C LEU A 200 9.06 -0.12 0.10
N GLY A 201 7.93 0.44 0.55
CA GLY A 201 7.71 1.88 0.58
C GLY A 201 8.52 2.61 1.64
N HIS A 202 9.22 3.67 1.26
CA HIS A 202 9.65 4.70 2.22
C HIS A 202 8.43 5.47 2.71
N ARG A 203 7.54 5.85 1.79
CA ARG A 203 6.19 6.37 2.05
C ARG A 203 5.18 5.66 1.16
N ILE A 204 3.96 5.63 1.64
CA ILE A 204 2.83 5.03 0.96
C ILE A 204 1.74 6.10 0.79
N ALA A 205 1.23 6.24 -0.42
CA ALA A 205 0.04 7.03 -0.72
C ALA A 205 -1.16 6.09 -0.81
N VAL A 206 -2.09 6.20 0.14
CA VAL A 206 -3.32 5.41 0.16
C VAL A 206 -4.39 6.13 -0.65
N LEU A 207 -4.80 5.50 -1.75
CA LEU A 207 -5.80 6.03 -2.68
C LEU A 207 -7.13 5.28 -2.54
N ALA A 208 -8.23 6.00 -2.55
CA ALA A 208 -9.58 5.45 -2.57
C ALA A 208 -10.32 5.79 -3.87
N PRO A 209 -11.28 4.96 -4.29
CA PRO A 209 -12.19 5.34 -5.37
C PRO A 209 -12.92 6.64 -5.03
N MET A 210 -13.29 7.39 -6.07
CA MET A 210 -14.03 8.63 -5.88
C MET A 210 -15.39 8.36 -5.21
N GLY A 211 -15.58 8.96 -4.03
CA GLY A 211 -16.85 8.96 -3.34
C GLY A 211 -17.84 10.00 -3.91
N LYS A 212 -19.04 10.07 -3.34
CA LYS A 212 -20.07 11.03 -3.75
C LYS A 212 -19.62 12.49 -3.58
N GLU A 213 -18.78 12.78 -2.60
CA GLU A 213 -18.31 14.14 -2.31
C GLU A 213 -17.16 14.62 -3.21
N ARG A 214 -16.57 13.75 -4.02
CA ARG A 214 -15.54 14.06 -5.05
C ARG A 214 -14.43 15.02 -4.61
N LYS A 215 -13.93 14.90 -3.37
CA LYS A 215 -12.93 15.84 -2.86
C LYS A 215 -11.51 15.49 -3.28
N SER A 216 -11.06 14.28 -3.01
CA SER A 216 -9.74 13.76 -3.42
C SER A 216 -9.70 12.24 -3.30
N ASN A 217 -8.95 11.61 -4.20
CA ASN A 217 -8.64 10.17 -4.09
C ASN A 217 -7.65 9.89 -2.98
N LEU A 218 -6.74 10.81 -2.69
CA LEU A 218 -5.70 10.65 -1.69
C LEU A 218 -6.31 10.72 -0.29
N LYS A 219 -6.18 9.64 0.48
CA LYS A 219 -6.72 9.54 1.84
C LYS A 219 -5.68 9.80 2.92
N GLN A 220 -4.45 9.36 2.70
CA GLN A 220 -3.32 9.62 3.58
C GLN A 220 -2.01 9.30 2.86
N VAL A 221 -0.96 10.03 3.20
CA VAL A 221 0.44 9.72 2.86
C VAL A 221 1.24 9.66 4.15
N GLY A 222 2.09 8.66 4.28
CA GLY A 222 2.96 8.50 5.44
C GLY A 222 3.89 7.31 5.30
N THR A 223 4.76 7.12 6.27
CA THR A 223 5.55 5.90 6.39
C THR A 223 4.63 4.70 6.67
N PRO A 224 5.07 3.46 6.39
CA PRO A 224 4.28 2.27 6.69
C PRO A 224 3.74 2.25 8.13
N LEU A 225 4.58 2.52 9.13
CA LEU A 225 4.17 2.53 10.53
C LEU A 225 3.20 3.67 10.87
N GLU A 226 3.40 4.87 10.31
CA GLU A 226 2.45 5.97 10.51
C GLU A 226 1.05 5.64 10.00
N LEU A 227 0.93 4.98 8.85
CA LEU A 227 -0.37 4.56 8.31
C LEU A 227 -1.03 3.47 9.16
N TYR A 228 -0.22 2.59 9.73
CA TYR A 228 -0.68 1.50 10.58
C TYR A 228 -1.09 1.99 11.96
N ASP A 229 -0.22 2.77 12.64
CA ASP A 229 -0.40 3.20 14.02
C ASP A 229 -1.26 4.45 14.15
N ARG A 230 -1.30 5.29 13.10
CA ARG A 230 -1.99 6.59 13.12
C ARG A 230 -2.82 6.83 11.86
N PRO A 231 -3.78 5.92 11.54
CA PRO A 231 -4.67 6.14 10.41
C PRO A 231 -5.50 7.41 10.64
N GLN A 232 -5.53 8.30 9.63
CA GLN A 232 -6.22 9.59 9.74
C GLN A 232 -7.74 9.48 9.53
N ASN A 233 -8.22 8.38 8.95
CA ASN A 233 -9.62 8.16 8.69
C ASN A 233 -9.97 6.67 8.69
N VAL A 234 -11.27 6.37 8.76
CA VAL A 234 -11.81 5.01 8.79
C VAL A 234 -11.38 4.19 7.57
N PHE A 235 -11.31 4.83 6.39
CA PHE A 235 -10.88 4.12 5.19
C PHE A 235 -9.46 3.55 5.32
N VAL A 236 -8.49 4.37 5.73
CA VAL A 236 -7.10 3.94 5.93
C VAL A 236 -7.00 2.91 7.05
N ALA A 237 -7.73 3.13 8.16
CA ALA A 237 -7.75 2.21 9.30
C ALA A 237 -8.21 0.80 8.91
N LYS A 238 -9.26 0.70 8.09
CA LYS A 238 -9.78 -0.57 7.56
C LYS A 238 -8.93 -1.14 6.43
N PHE A 239 -8.36 -0.28 5.59
CA PHE A 239 -7.62 -0.74 4.43
C PHE A 239 -6.23 -1.26 4.80
N ILE A 240 -5.53 -0.64 5.75
CA ILE A 240 -4.18 -1.03 6.17
C ILE A 240 -4.23 -2.02 7.33
N GLY A 241 -3.70 -3.22 7.09
CA GLY A 241 -3.65 -4.34 8.04
C GLY A 241 -4.50 -5.53 7.62
N THR A 242 -4.05 -6.74 7.96
CA THR A 242 -4.73 -8.01 7.67
C THR A 242 -4.72 -8.88 8.93
N PRO A 243 -5.90 -9.23 9.48
CA PRO A 243 -7.24 -8.75 9.10
C PRO A 243 -7.45 -7.24 9.30
N ASN A 244 -8.57 -6.73 8.76
CA ASN A 244 -8.94 -5.33 8.90
C ASN A 244 -9.14 -4.93 10.37
N MET A 245 -8.97 -3.64 10.70
CA MET A 245 -9.29 -3.09 12.02
C MET A 245 -10.78 -3.31 12.33
N ASN A 246 -11.08 -3.82 13.53
CA ASN A 246 -12.44 -3.84 14.05
C ASN A 246 -12.97 -2.41 14.19
N MET A 247 -14.20 -2.17 13.76
CA MET A 247 -14.87 -0.88 13.91
C MET A 247 -16.22 -1.10 14.57
N VAL A 248 -16.35 -0.63 15.79
CA VAL A 248 -17.53 -0.78 16.64
C VAL A 248 -18.08 0.58 16.99
N LYS A 249 -19.40 0.72 16.96
CA LYS A 249 -20.06 1.94 17.46
C LYS A 249 -20.05 1.95 18.98
N ALA A 250 -19.63 3.06 19.56
CA ALA A 250 -19.61 3.24 20.99
C ALA A 250 -20.16 4.61 21.38
N THR A 251 -20.92 4.68 22.47
CA THR A 251 -21.43 5.93 23.03
C THR A 251 -20.45 6.43 24.10
N VAL A 252 -20.03 7.69 24.00
CA VAL A 252 -19.23 8.36 25.02
C VAL A 252 -20.14 8.71 26.20
N ASN A 253 -19.76 8.33 27.43
CA ASN A 253 -20.54 8.74 28.61
C ASN A 253 -20.47 10.27 28.87
N ALA A 254 -21.33 10.78 29.76
CA ALA A 254 -21.42 12.22 30.03
C ALA A 254 -20.09 12.84 30.50
N ASP A 255 -19.28 12.09 31.25
CA ASP A 255 -18.00 12.55 31.81
C ASP A 255 -16.81 12.33 30.87
N ALA A 256 -17.04 11.78 29.66
CA ALA A 256 -16.01 11.42 28.65
C ALA A 256 -14.90 10.51 29.21
N THR A 257 -15.26 9.61 30.13
CA THR A 257 -14.33 8.67 30.77
C THR A 257 -14.51 7.24 30.31
N GLN A 258 -15.66 6.91 29.70
CA GLN A 258 -16.04 5.57 29.26
C GLN A 258 -16.67 5.61 27.85
N LEU A 259 -16.40 4.56 27.09
CA LEU A 259 -17.01 4.25 25.79
C LEU A 259 -17.88 3.00 25.98
N ALA A 260 -19.18 3.12 25.82
CA ALA A 260 -20.12 2.01 25.92
C ALA A 260 -20.46 1.49 24.51
N ALA A 261 -20.10 0.25 24.23
CA ALA A 261 -20.46 -0.48 23.01
C ALA A 261 -21.51 -1.55 23.32
N ALA A 262 -22.09 -2.17 22.27
CA ALA A 262 -23.05 -3.26 22.44
C ALA A 262 -22.33 -4.51 22.99
N GLY A 263 -22.41 -4.73 24.29
CA GLY A 263 -21.85 -5.92 24.96
C GLY A 263 -20.55 -5.69 25.72
N PHE A 264 -19.93 -4.53 25.64
CA PHE A 264 -18.73 -4.20 26.45
C PHE A 264 -18.56 -2.70 26.67
N SER A 265 -17.68 -2.34 27.60
CA SER A 265 -17.29 -0.93 27.78
C SER A 265 -15.78 -0.81 27.90
N VAL A 266 -15.25 0.33 27.40
CA VAL A 266 -13.82 0.62 27.37
C VAL A 266 -13.55 1.93 28.09
N PRO A 267 -12.63 2.00 29.07
CA PRO A 267 -12.20 3.26 29.63
C PRO A 267 -11.51 4.12 28.57
N VAL A 268 -11.80 5.42 28.54
CA VAL A 268 -11.16 6.35 27.60
C VAL A 268 -9.70 6.58 28.03
N PRO A 269 -8.71 6.16 27.22
CA PRO A 269 -7.30 6.41 27.51
C PRO A 269 -7.00 7.91 27.61
N GLN A 270 -6.01 8.28 28.43
CA GLN A 270 -5.61 9.66 28.68
C GLN A 270 -5.47 10.49 27.39
N ARG A 271 -4.82 9.91 26.38
CA ARG A 271 -4.56 10.58 25.10
C ARG A 271 -5.82 10.99 24.34
N TRP A 272 -6.95 10.30 24.54
CA TRP A 272 -8.20 10.59 23.83
C TRP A 272 -9.15 11.52 24.59
N ARG A 273 -8.88 11.81 25.87
CA ARG A 273 -9.82 12.53 26.73
C ARG A 273 -10.24 13.90 26.18
N ASP A 274 -9.31 14.64 25.59
CA ASP A 274 -9.65 15.96 25.04
C ASP A 274 -10.44 15.83 23.72
N GLY A 275 -10.09 14.90 22.87
CA GLY A 275 -10.79 14.65 21.60
C GLY A 275 -12.23 14.18 21.79
N VAL A 276 -12.52 13.38 22.82
CA VAL A 276 -13.87 12.83 23.03
C VAL A 276 -14.80 13.76 23.84
N LYS A 277 -14.30 14.78 24.51
CA LYS A 277 -15.15 15.74 25.28
C LYS A 277 -16.26 16.37 24.45
N ALA A 278 -15.98 16.72 23.20
CA ALA A 278 -16.96 17.27 22.27
C ALA A 278 -18.04 16.24 21.84
N HIS A 279 -17.80 14.98 22.12
CA HIS A 279 -18.67 13.84 21.77
C HIS A 279 -19.38 13.24 23.01
N ALA A 280 -19.31 13.89 24.18
CA ALA A 280 -20.00 13.43 25.38
C ALA A 280 -21.50 13.24 25.11
N GLY A 281 -22.03 12.06 25.46
CA GLY A 281 -23.39 11.64 25.16
C GLY A 281 -23.67 11.31 23.71
N ARG A 282 -22.65 11.26 22.83
CA ARG A 282 -22.77 10.97 21.40
C ARG A 282 -22.04 9.70 21.01
N GLU A 283 -22.38 9.19 19.84
CA GLU A 283 -21.75 8.05 19.19
C GLU A 283 -20.39 8.44 18.61
N VAL A 284 -19.40 7.53 18.73
CA VAL A 284 -18.09 7.54 18.06
C VAL A 284 -17.85 6.17 17.45
N LEU A 285 -16.93 6.06 16.50
CA LEU A 285 -16.44 4.78 16.02
C LEU A 285 -15.16 4.40 16.79
N LEU A 286 -15.24 3.29 17.52
CA LEU A 286 -14.12 2.67 18.22
C LEU A 286 -13.41 1.70 17.23
N GLY A 287 -12.16 1.98 16.92
CA GLY A 287 -11.28 1.12 16.14
C GLY A 287 -10.33 0.34 17.04
N VAL A 288 -10.20 -0.96 16.84
CA VAL A 288 -9.17 -1.79 17.48
C VAL A 288 -8.66 -2.84 16.52
N ARG A 289 -7.33 -3.00 16.44
CA ARG A 289 -6.74 -4.01 15.58
C ARG A 289 -6.92 -5.41 16.16
N PRO A 290 -7.06 -6.46 15.32
CA PRO A 290 -7.25 -7.84 15.79
C PRO A 290 -6.17 -8.35 16.75
N GLU A 291 -4.92 -7.90 16.60
CA GLU A 291 -3.80 -8.27 17.49
C GLU A 291 -3.85 -7.58 18.86
N HIS A 292 -4.74 -6.60 19.05
CA HIS A 292 -4.99 -5.94 20.33
C HIS A 292 -6.27 -6.45 21.00
N VAL A 293 -6.78 -7.59 20.53
CA VAL A 293 -7.86 -8.38 21.15
C VAL A 293 -7.36 -9.80 21.31
N GLY A 294 -7.31 -10.32 22.55
CA GLY A 294 -6.74 -11.63 22.79
C GLY A 294 -7.00 -12.16 24.20
N GLU A 295 -6.34 -13.27 24.57
CA GLU A 295 -6.42 -13.86 25.90
C GLU A 295 -5.62 -13.04 26.90
N ALA A 296 -6.18 -12.72 28.07
CA ALA A 296 -5.52 -11.90 29.09
C ALA A 296 -4.15 -12.46 29.53
N ALA A 297 -4.03 -13.79 29.62
CA ALA A 297 -2.79 -14.45 30.04
C ALA A 297 -1.67 -14.44 28.99
N ALA A 298 -2.00 -14.11 27.74
CA ALA A 298 -1.03 -14.11 26.64
C ALA A 298 -0.31 -12.76 26.44
N HIS A 299 -0.71 -11.71 27.19
CA HIS A 299 -0.25 -10.34 26.96
C HIS A 299 0.02 -9.59 28.28
N ASP A 300 1.05 -8.74 28.27
CA ASP A 300 1.42 -7.87 29.40
C ASP A 300 0.72 -6.48 29.29
N TRP A 301 -0.53 -6.42 28.81
CA TRP A 301 -1.27 -5.16 28.68
C TRP A 301 -1.67 -4.60 30.04
N THR A 302 -1.37 -3.34 30.27
CA THR A 302 -1.62 -2.67 31.55
C THR A 302 -3.06 -2.17 31.72
N ALA A 303 -3.71 -1.82 30.62
CA ALA A 303 -5.09 -1.33 30.60
C ALA A 303 -5.91 -2.22 29.65
N THR A 304 -6.84 -2.99 30.21
CA THR A 304 -7.67 -3.91 29.43
C THR A 304 -9.16 -3.71 29.71
N ALA A 305 -9.99 -4.04 28.72
CA ALA A 305 -11.44 -4.14 28.85
C ALA A 305 -11.90 -5.56 28.50
N PRO A 306 -12.78 -6.20 29.30
CA PRO A 306 -13.26 -7.54 29.02
C PRO A 306 -14.19 -7.56 27.79
N LEU A 307 -14.03 -8.58 26.97
CA LEU A 307 -14.86 -8.90 25.80
C LEU A 307 -15.36 -10.33 25.93
N GLY A 308 -16.66 -10.53 26.02
CA GLY A 308 -17.27 -11.86 26.00
C GLY A 308 -18.08 -12.09 24.76
N GLY A 309 -18.09 -13.31 24.22
CA GLY A 309 -18.89 -13.62 23.05
C GLY A 309 -18.80 -15.05 22.59
N SER A 310 -19.54 -15.38 21.55
CA SER A 310 -19.56 -16.72 20.93
C SER A 310 -18.81 -16.71 19.59
N ILE A 311 -17.98 -17.72 19.37
CA ILE A 311 -17.21 -17.91 18.14
C ILE A 311 -18.15 -18.20 16.97
N GLU A 312 -17.98 -17.44 15.88
CA GLU A 312 -18.70 -17.66 14.61
C GLU A 312 -17.80 -18.22 13.50
N ILE A 313 -16.54 -17.80 13.44
CA ILE A 313 -15.59 -18.27 12.42
C ILE A 313 -14.23 -18.48 13.07
N VAL A 314 -13.54 -19.54 12.66
CA VAL A 314 -12.17 -19.84 13.05
C VAL A 314 -11.34 -20.08 11.81
N GLU A 315 -10.27 -19.30 11.64
CA GLU A 315 -9.31 -19.43 10.56
C GLU A 315 -7.94 -19.77 11.14
N THR A 316 -7.38 -20.93 10.81
CA THR A 316 -6.08 -21.36 11.31
C THR A 316 -4.99 -21.06 10.29
N ILE A 317 -4.02 -20.23 10.67
CA ILE A 317 -2.89 -19.82 9.80
C ILE A 317 -1.57 -20.38 10.38
N GLY A 318 -1.57 -21.66 10.78
CA GLY A 318 -0.39 -22.35 11.28
C GLY A 318 0.06 -21.87 12.67
N HIS A 319 0.72 -20.73 12.77
CA HIS A 319 1.25 -20.21 14.05
C HIS A 319 0.26 -19.31 14.83
N GLU A 320 -0.81 -18.87 14.19
CA GLU A 320 -1.88 -18.07 14.81
C GLU A 320 -3.27 -18.55 14.37
N VAL A 321 -4.27 -18.24 15.17
CA VAL A 321 -5.69 -18.49 14.88
C VAL A 321 -6.41 -17.15 14.86
N ILE A 322 -7.09 -16.87 13.76
CA ILE A 322 -7.97 -15.72 13.64
C ILE A 322 -9.37 -16.18 14.00
N VAL A 323 -9.98 -15.53 14.97
CA VAL A 323 -11.35 -15.83 15.39
C VAL A 323 -12.24 -14.62 15.14
N HIS A 324 -13.43 -14.89 14.60
CA HIS A 324 -14.52 -13.92 14.54
C HIS A 324 -15.54 -14.34 15.58
N PHE A 325 -15.80 -13.50 16.56
CA PHE A 325 -16.74 -13.79 17.62
C PHE A 325 -17.77 -12.68 17.76
N ARG A 326 -18.99 -13.07 18.08
CA ARG A 326 -20.09 -12.15 18.31
C ARG A 326 -20.04 -11.58 19.72
N CYS A 327 -19.89 -10.27 19.82
CA CYS A 327 -19.92 -9.53 21.07
C CYS A 327 -21.07 -8.50 20.99
N GLY A 328 -22.17 -8.78 21.68
CA GLY A 328 -23.41 -8.03 21.49
C GLY A 328 -23.93 -8.18 20.05
N ASP A 329 -24.15 -7.05 19.37
CA ASP A 329 -24.60 -7.00 17.97
C ASP A 329 -23.46 -6.99 16.96
N ASP A 330 -22.20 -6.81 17.41
CA ASP A 330 -21.03 -6.68 16.56
C ASP A 330 -20.25 -8.00 16.42
N ILE A 331 -19.59 -8.19 15.28
CA ILE A 331 -18.58 -9.22 15.07
C ILE A 331 -17.21 -8.58 15.29
N VAL A 332 -16.46 -9.13 16.23
CA VAL A 332 -15.11 -8.71 16.57
C VAL A 332 -14.11 -9.78 16.12
N ILE A 333 -13.03 -9.37 15.50
CA ILE A 333 -11.95 -10.22 15.04
C ILE A 333 -10.81 -10.15 16.07
N ALA A 334 -10.30 -11.31 16.49
CA ALA A 334 -9.14 -11.39 17.36
C ALA A 334 -8.07 -12.32 16.77
N LYS A 335 -6.82 -12.08 17.12
CA LYS A 335 -5.69 -12.97 16.84
C LYS A 335 -5.29 -13.69 18.11
N LEU A 336 -5.34 -15.02 18.07
CA LEU A 336 -5.00 -15.91 19.19
C LEU A 336 -3.78 -16.77 18.85
N GLY A 337 -3.03 -17.19 19.86
CA GLY A 337 -1.98 -18.18 19.67
C GLY A 337 -2.56 -19.56 19.29
N ALA A 338 -1.84 -20.31 18.46
CA ALA A 338 -2.29 -21.61 17.96
C ALA A 338 -2.20 -22.76 19.00
N HIS A 339 -2.00 -22.45 20.29
CA HIS A 339 -1.95 -23.43 21.36
C HIS A 339 -3.33 -24.07 21.66
N ARG A 340 -4.41 -23.40 21.33
CA ARG A 340 -5.78 -23.88 21.39
C ARG A 340 -6.57 -23.33 20.18
N ILE A 341 -7.33 -24.20 19.53
CA ILE A 341 -8.26 -23.84 18.45
C ILE A 341 -9.66 -23.86 19.03
N PRO A 342 -10.32 -22.69 19.22
CA PRO A 342 -11.70 -22.63 19.68
C PRO A 342 -12.65 -23.27 18.68
N GLN A 343 -13.82 -23.73 19.16
CA GLN A 343 -14.84 -24.35 18.33
C GLN A 343 -15.96 -23.34 17.98
N PHE A 344 -16.68 -23.63 16.90
CA PHE A 344 -17.88 -22.89 16.54
C PHE A 344 -18.90 -22.90 17.70
N ASN A 345 -19.52 -21.76 17.97
CA ASN A 345 -20.42 -21.49 19.10
C ASN A 345 -19.77 -21.58 20.50
N GLU A 346 -18.48 -21.79 20.60
CA GLU A 346 -17.78 -21.74 21.89
C GLU A 346 -17.84 -20.34 22.50
N GLN A 347 -18.16 -20.26 23.82
CA GLN A 347 -18.08 -18.99 24.54
C GLN A 347 -16.64 -18.67 24.87
N VAL A 348 -16.20 -17.48 24.50
CA VAL A 348 -14.86 -16.98 24.79
C VAL A 348 -14.91 -15.75 25.69
N SER A 349 -13.91 -15.64 26.54
CA SER A 349 -13.65 -14.45 27.36
C SER A 349 -12.28 -13.91 26.98
N LEU A 350 -12.26 -12.82 26.22
CA LEU A 350 -11.08 -12.15 25.73
C LEU A 350 -10.96 -10.77 26.40
N VAL A 351 -9.85 -10.09 26.14
CA VAL A 351 -9.61 -8.72 26.59
C VAL A 351 -9.17 -7.86 25.39
N LEU A 352 -9.55 -6.60 25.45
CA LEU A 352 -9.12 -5.56 24.52
C LEU A 352 -8.05 -4.69 25.18
N ASN A 353 -6.96 -4.40 24.48
CA ASN A 353 -5.96 -3.43 24.93
C ASN A 353 -6.49 -2.01 24.77
N CYS A 354 -6.82 -1.37 25.89
CA CYS A 354 -7.38 -0.02 25.88
C CYS A 354 -6.41 1.04 25.37
N ASP A 355 -5.10 0.83 25.55
CA ASP A 355 -4.09 1.79 25.08
C ASP A 355 -3.89 1.76 23.55
N ALA A 356 -4.38 0.72 22.87
CA ALA A 356 -4.24 0.54 21.43
C ALA A 356 -5.48 0.90 20.61
N ILE A 357 -6.50 1.51 21.23
CA ILE A 357 -7.73 1.92 20.52
C ILE A 357 -7.52 3.14 19.64
N HIS A 358 -8.34 3.26 18.63
CA HIS A 358 -8.49 4.44 17.77
C HIS A 358 -9.92 4.96 17.85
N LEU A 359 -10.10 6.27 17.74
CA LEU A 359 -11.41 6.89 17.75
C LEU A 359 -11.63 7.74 16.53
N PHE A 360 -12.81 7.59 15.91
CA PHE A 360 -13.17 8.33 14.71
C PHE A 360 -14.56 8.94 14.86
N ASP A 361 -14.76 10.08 14.26
CA ASP A 361 -16.07 10.71 14.13
C ASP A 361 -16.95 9.92 13.16
N PRO A 362 -18.17 9.51 13.52
CA PRO A 362 -19.01 8.66 12.68
C PRO A 362 -19.57 9.37 11.44
N GLN A 363 -19.59 10.71 11.40
CA GLN A 363 -20.11 11.48 10.27
C GLN A 363 -19.03 11.83 9.26
N THR A 364 -17.89 12.29 9.75
CA THR A 364 -16.76 12.71 8.90
C THR A 364 -15.80 11.55 8.57
N GLU A 365 -15.90 10.46 9.31
CA GLU A 365 -14.95 9.33 9.28
C GLU A 365 -13.49 9.72 9.60
N GLN A 366 -13.26 10.92 10.09
CA GLN A 366 -11.93 11.40 10.47
C GLN A 366 -11.56 10.95 11.88
N ARG A 367 -10.27 10.70 12.08
CA ARG A 367 -9.72 10.39 13.40
C ARG A 367 -9.93 11.58 14.34
N LEU A 368 -10.38 11.30 15.57
CA LEU A 368 -10.46 12.32 16.61
C LEU A 368 -9.05 12.74 17.06
N PRO A 369 -8.90 13.98 17.56
CA PRO A 369 -7.66 14.41 18.19
C PRO A 369 -7.31 13.53 19.40
N GLY A 370 -6.07 13.00 19.42
CA GLY A 370 -5.59 12.10 20.47
C GLY A 370 -4.08 12.04 20.56
#